data_f7181c80f669a2257881ebc6058a7964
#
_entry.id   f7181c80f669a2257881ebc6058a7964
#
_cell.length_a   1.000
_cell.length_b   1.000
_cell.length_c   1.000
_cell.angle_alpha   90.00
_cell.angle_beta   90.00
_cell.angle_gamma   90.00
#
_symmetry.space_group_name_H-M   'P 1'
#
loop_
_entity.id
_entity.type
_entity.pdbx_description
1 polymer ?
#
loop_
_entity_poly.entity_id
_entity_poly.type
_entity_poly.pdbx_seq_one_letter_code
_entity_poly.pdbx_strand_id
1 'polypeptide(L)'
;MPKMARDVMTTDPTRCSRTTTLDEVAKLMRQFDCGEIPIVDTEDRPIGVVTDRDIVCRVVAEGQNPTAHMAEQCMTQPVITVPADTPLDDVLLTMERHQIRRVPVVDDKGRCAGIIAQADVALALRPGEVGNLVREVSRSDQTH
;
A
#
# COMPACT_ATOMS: atom_id res chain seq x y z
N MET A 1 10.95 17.04 16.98
CA MET A 1 11.05 15.59 16.87
C MET A 1 10.71 15.16 15.45
N PRO A 2 11.56 14.35 14.83
CA PRO A 2 11.24 13.88 13.48
C PRO A 2 10.00 12.99 13.51
N LYS A 3 9.19 13.09 12.46
CA LYS A 3 8.03 12.22 12.30
C LYS A 3 8.46 10.85 11.82
N MET A 4 7.72 9.87 12.21
CA MET A 4 7.94 8.47 11.86
C MET A 4 6.75 7.93 11.08
N ALA A 5 6.91 6.75 10.49
CA ALA A 5 5.86 6.12 9.71
C ALA A 5 4.54 6.04 10.48
N ARG A 6 4.60 5.65 11.77
CA ARG A 6 3.39 5.54 12.61
C ARG A 6 2.61 6.85 12.77
N ASP A 7 3.29 7.99 12.63
CA ASP A 7 2.65 9.30 12.79
C ASP A 7 1.80 9.70 11.58
N VAL A 8 2.02 9.07 10.44
CA VAL A 8 1.42 9.47 9.16
C VAL A 8 0.60 8.35 8.55
N MET A 9 0.86 7.10 8.89
CA MET A 9 0.18 5.94 8.30
C MET A 9 -1.32 5.95 8.56
N THR A 10 -2.07 5.33 7.64
CA THR A 10 -3.45 4.93 7.90
C THR A 10 -3.39 3.66 8.74
N THR A 11 -3.97 3.71 9.95
CA THR A 11 -3.97 2.58 10.87
C THR A 11 -5.02 1.56 10.49
N ASP A 12 -4.78 0.31 10.87
CA ASP A 12 -5.70 -0.80 10.66
C ASP A 12 -6.22 -0.86 9.22
N PRO A 13 -5.32 -0.97 8.22
CA PRO A 13 -5.74 -0.95 6.82
C PRO A 13 -6.52 -2.20 6.46
N THR A 14 -7.35 -2.09 5.42
CA THR A 14 -7.99 -3.25 4.82
C THR A 14 -6.92 -4.21 4.34
N ARG A 15 -7.03 -5.48 4.69
CA ARG A 15 -6.09 -6.52 4.30
C ARG A 15 -6.82 -7.83 4.02
N CYS A 16 -6.17 -8.69 3.26
CA CYS A 16 -6.74 -9.98 2.86
C CYS A 16 -5.77 -11.10 3.16
N SER A 17 -6.28 -12.33 3.14
CA SER A 17 -5.46 -13.53 3.27
C SER A 17 -5.04 -14.04 1.89
N ARG A 18 -4.12 -15.02 1.88
CA ARG A 18 -3.67 -15.69 0.65
C ARG A 18 -4.81 -16.24 -0.18
N THR A 19 -5.86 -16.73 0.50
CA THR A 19 -6.96 -17.46 -0.13
C THR A 19 -8.16 -16.58 -0.45
N THR A 20 -8.09 -15.29 -0.17
CA THR A 20 -9.16 -14.36 -0.58
C THR A 20 -9.21 -14.32 -2.09
N THR A 21 -10.39 -14.52 -2.68
CA THR A 21 -10.54 -14.48 -4.13
C THR A 21 -10.35 -13.07 -4.65
N LEU A 22 -9.91 -12.95 -5.90
CA LEU A 22 -9.56 -11.64 -6.47
C LEU A 22 -10.78 -10.75 -6.70
N ASP A 23 -11.96 -11.33 -6.90
CA ASP A 23 -13.19 -10.54 -6.96
C ASP A 23 -13.52 -9.93 -5.59
N GLU A 24 -13.27 -10.66 -4.49
CA GLU A 24 -13.43 -10.12 -3.14
C GLU A 24 -12.44 -9.01 -2.87
N VAL A 25 -11.17 -9.18 -3.30
CA VAL A 25 -10.16 -8.13 -3.19
C VAL A 25 -10.62 -6.87 -3.93
N ALA A 26 -11.12 -7.03 -5.16
CA ALA A 26 -11.62 -5.91 -5.96
C ALA A 26 -12.81 -5.22 -5.32
N LYS A 27 -13.72 -5.97 -4.72
CA LYS A 27 -14.86 -5.40 -4.00
C LYS A 27 -14.42 -4.57 -2.80
N LEU A 28 -13.41 -5.03 -2.07
CA LEU A 28 -12.84 -4.28 -0.95
C LEU A 28 -12.16 -2.99 -1.43
N MET A 29 -11.46 -3.04 -2.56
CA MET A 29 -10.86 -1.84 -3.15
C MET A 29 -11.93 -0.79 -3.46
N ARG A 30 -13.06 -1.22 -4.01
CA ARG A 30 -14.18 -0.33 -4.30
C ARG A 30 -14.82 0.20 -3.03
N GLN A 31 -15.05 -0.67 -2.06
CA GLN A 31 -15.72 -0.31 -0.80
C GLN A 31 -14.92 0.72 0.01
N PHE A 32 -13.61 0.55 0.07
CA PHE A 32 -12.72 1.40 0.87
C PHE A 32 -11.94 2.42 0.04
N ASP A 33 -12.23 2.51 -1.25
CA ASP A 33 -11.61 3.46 -2.18
C ASP A 33 -10.08 3.41 -2.09
N CYS A 34 -9.53 2.21 -2.21
CA CYS A 34 -8.09 2.00 -2.18
C CYS A 34 -7.63 1.16 -3.37
N GLY A 35 -6.42 1.44 -3.87
CA GLY A 35 -5.85 0.74 -5.03
C GLY A 35 -4.82 -0.32 -4.67
N GLU A 36 -4.57 -0.55 -3.38
CA GLU A 36 -3.61 -1.54 -2.93
C GLU A 36 -4.08 -2.15 -1.63
N ILE A 37 -4.03 -3.48 -1.54
CA ILE A 37 -4.42 -4.20 -0.34
C ILE A 37 -3.27 -5.13 0.06
N PRO A 38 -2.75 -5.01 1.30
CA PRO A 38 -1.79 -5.97 1.81
C PRO A 38 -2.40 -7.35 1.97
N ILE A 39 -1.62 -8.36 1.61
CA ILE A 39 -1.97 -9.76 1.83
C ILE A 39 -1.16 -10.22 3.04
N VAL A 40 -1.83 -10.78 4.04
CA VAL A 40 -1.20 -11.16 5.29
C VAL A 40 -1.35 -12.66 5.56
N ASP A 41 -0.42 -13.20 6.34
CA ASP A 41 -0.48 -14.57 6.79
C ASP A 41 -1.38 -14.72 8.03
N THR A 42 -1.43 -15.91 8.62
CA THR A 42 -2.27 -16.19 9.79
C THR A 42 -1.85 -15.41 11.03
N GLU A 43 -0.64 -14.85 11.03
CA GLU A 43 -0.13 -14.05 12.14
C GLU A 43 -0.19 -12.55 11.82
N ASP A 44 -0.96 -12.19 10.80
CA ASP A 44 -1.16 -10.79 10.36
C ASP A 44 0.12 -10.13 9.84
N ARG A 45 1.05 -10.91 9.34
CA ARG A 45 2.29 -10.37 8.73
C ARG A 45 2.12 -10.22 7.23
N PRO A 46 2.47 -9.06 6.65
CA PRO A 46 2.40 -8.88 5.20
C PRO A 46 3.32 -9.86 4.47
N ILE A 47 2.78 -10.51 3.46
CA ILE A 47 3.52 -11.44 2.61
C ILE A 47 3.53 -10.99 1.16
N GLY A 48 2.67 -10.07 0.80
CA GLY A 48 2.58 -9.50 -0.53
C GLY A 48 1.59 -8.37 -0.55
N VAL A 49 1.42 -7.77 -1.72
CA VAL A 49 0.38 -6.77 -1.95
C VAL A 49 -0.31 -7.06 -3.27
N VAL A 50 -1.60 -6.73 -3.34
CA VAL A 50 -2.36 -6.77 -4.58
C VAL A 50 -2.79 -5.34 -4.89
N THR A 51 -2.45 -4.88 -6.10
CA THR A 51 -2.90 -3.58 -6.59
C THR A 51 -4.02 -3.77 -7.61
N ASP A 52 -4.77 -2.70 -7.87
CA ASP A 52 -5.77 -2.69 -8.92
C ASP A 52 -5.13 -3.00 -10.29
N ARG A 53 -3.92 -2.49 -10.52
CA ARG A 53 -3.16 -2.79 -11.73
C ARG A 53 -2.83 -4.29 -11.84
N ASP A 54 -2.47 -4.94 -10.74
CA ASP A 54 -2.20 -6.39 -10.74
C ASP A 54 -3.42 -7.17 -11.21
N ILE A 55 -4.60 -6.81 -10.72
CA ILE A 55 -5.84 -7.49 -11.11
C ILE A 55 -6.12 -7.27 -12.60
N VAL A 56 -6.00 -6.04 -13.08
CA VAL A 56 -6.24 -5.72 -14.49
C VAL A 56 -5.24 -6.44 -15.40
N CYS A 57 -3.95 -6.36 -15.09
CA CYS A 57 -2.89 -6.83 -15.99
C CYS A 57 -2.63 -8.33 -15.88
N ARG A 58 -2.79 -8.90 -14.69
CA ARG A 58 -2.43 -10.31 -14.47
C ARG A 58 -3.62 -11.25 -14.52
N VAL A 59 -4.83 -10.74 -14.42
CA VAL A 59 -6.04 -11.56 -14.40
C VAL A 59 -6.93 -11.19 -15.56
N VAL A 60 -7.45 -9.96 -15.61
CA VAL A 60 -8.41 -9.54 -16.63
C VAL A 60 -7.78 -9.56 -18.02
N ALA A 61 -6.59 -9.00 -18.18
CA ALA A 61 -5.91 -8.96 -19.48
C ALA A 61 -5.52 -10.35 -19.99
N GLU A 62 -5.32 -11.31 -19.08
CA GLU A 62 -5.01 -12.69 -19.44
C GLU A 62 -6.27 -13.53 -19.67
N GLY A 63 -7.45 -12.92 -19.65
CA GLY A 63 -8.70 -13.61 -19.89
C GLY A 63 -9.13 -14.55 -18.77
N GLN A 64 -8.57 -14.37 -17.57
CA GLN A 64 -8.87 -15.23 -16.43
C GLN A 64 -10.00 -14.64 -15.60
N ASN A 65 -10.70 -15.53 -14.89
CA ASN A 65 -11.83 -15.13 -14.06
C ASN A 65 -11.35 -14.82 -12.63
N PRO A 66 -11.53 -13.57 -12.13
CA PRO A 66 -11.10 -13.23 -10.78
C PRO A 66 -11.79 -14.05 -9.68
N THR A 67 -12.97 -14.59 -9.92
CA THR A 67 -13.66 -15.43 -8.93
C THR A 67 -13.01 -16.80 -8.77
N ALA A 68 -12.20 -17.21 -9.74
CA ALA A 68 -11.55 -18.53 -9.74
C ALA A 68 -10.10 -18.48 -9.27
N HIS A 69 -9.60 -17.29 -8.91
CA HIS A 69 -8.19 -17.10 -8.52
C HIS A 69 -8.10 -16.44 -7.17
N MET A 70 -7.04 -16.79 -6.43
CA MET A 70 -6.79 -16.28 -5.08
C MET A 70 -5.74 -15.19 -5.09
N ALA A 71 -5.72 -14.37 -4.02
CA ALA A 71 -4.77 -13.27 -3.87
C ALA A 71 -3.33 -13.73 -4.05
N GLU A 72 -2.95 -14.88 -3.49
CA GLU A 72 -1.57 -15.38 -3.58
C GLU A 72 -1.11 -15.64 -5.01
N GLN A 73 -2.03 -15.84 -5.94
CA GLN A 73 -1.70 -16.11 -7.35
C GLN A 73 -1.41 -14.83 -8.13
N CYS A 74 -1.77 -13.68 -7.58
CA CYS A 74 -1.68 -12.40 -8.27
C CYS A 74 -0.80 -11.38 -7.52
N MET A 75 -0.56 -11.58 -6.23
CA MET A 75 0.15 -10.61 -5.40
C MET A 75 1.58 -10.39 -5.86
N THR A 76 2.06 -9.18 -5.66
CA THR A 76 3.47 -8.83 -5.84
C THR A 76 4.24 -9.25 -4.60
N GLN A 77 5.32 -9.98 -4.80
CA GLN A 77 6.19 -10.44 -3.72
C GLN A 77 7.64 -10.50 -4.21
N PRO A 78 8.65 -10.39 -3.32
CA PRO A 78 8.46 -10.16 -1.88
C PRO A 78 7.83 -8.80 -1.59
N VAL A 79 7.14 -8.72 -0.46
CA VAL A 79 6.54 -7.46 -0.05
C VAL A 79 7.62 -6.53 0.53
N ILE A 80 7.53 -5.25 0.18
CA ILE A 80 8.38 -4.21 0.76
C ILE A 80 7.58 -3.58 1.90
N THR A 81 8.14 -3.59 3.10
CA THR A 81 7.51 -3.01 4.30
C THR A 81 8.50 -2.09 5.01
N VAL A 82 7.97 -1.25 5.88
CA VAL A 82 8.81 -0.44 6.78
C VAL A 82 8.32 -0.60 8.22
N PRO A 83 9.23 -0.64 9.20
CA PRO A 83 8.83 -0.58 10.61
C PRO A 83 8.13 0.72 10.95
N ALA A 84 7.26 0.67 11.96
CA ALA A 84 6.47 1.83 12.40
C ALA A 84 7.33 2.98 12.90
N ASP A 85 8.53 2.70 13.41
CA ASP A 85 9.46 3.69 13.91
C ASP A 85 10.47 4.18 12.86
N THR A 86 10.23 3.91 11.60
CA THR A 86 11.09 4.39 10.51
C THR A 86 10.87 5.88 10.31
N PRO A 87 11.93 6.71 10.29
CA PRO A 87 11.80 8.12 9.95
C PRO A 87 11.23 8.31 8.55
N LEU A 88 10.43 9.36 8.35
CA LEU A 88 9.75 9.58 7.07
C LEU A 88 10.70 9.77 5.89
N ASP A 89 11.88 10.35 6.12
CA ASP A 89 12.90 10.45 5.06
C ASP A 89 13.28 9.07 4.53
N ASP A 90 13.43 8.11 5.43
CA ASP A 90 13.80 6.74 5.06
C ASP A 90 12.64 6.01 4.40
N VAL A 91 11.40 6.30 4.81
CA VAL A 91 10.21 5.76 4.14
C VAL A 91 10.19 6.24 2.68
N LEU A 92 10.42 7.53 2.48
CA LEU A 92 10.44 8.10 1.14
C LEU A 92 11.54 7.48 0.27
N LEU A 93 12.74 7.30 0.83
CA LEU A 93 13.83 6.65 0.13
C LEU A 93 13.49 5.21 -0.26
N THR A 94 12.82 4.48 0.62
CA THR A 94 12.38 3.11 0.34
C THR A 94 11.40 3.10 -0.83
N MET A 95 10.44 4.02 -0.83
CA MET A 95 9.48 4.12 -1.92
C MET A 95 10.15 4.46 -3.25
N GLU A 96 11.10 5.40 -3.23
CA GLU A 96 11.84 5.79 -4.43
C GLU A 96 12.70 4.66 -4.96
N ARG A 97 13.41 3.97 -4.07
CA ARG A 97 14.29 2.87 -4.44
C ARG A 97 13.54 1.72 -5.10
N HIS A 98 12.35 1.41 -4.60
CA HIS A 98 11.53 0.32 -5.12
C HIS A 98 10.47 0.77 -6.10
N GLN A 99 10.39 2.06 -6.41
CA GLN A 99 9.42 2.64 -7.35
C GLN A 99 7.98 2.29 -6.98
N ILE A 100 7.67 2.42 -5.69
CA ILE A 100 6.33 2.16 -5.14
C ILE A 100 5.79 3.42 -4.47
N ARG A 101 4.48 3.59 -4.51
CA ARG A 101 3.79 4.77 -3.96
C ARG A 101 3.13 4.51 -2.63
N ARG A 102 3.03 3.26 -2.23
CA ARG A 102 2.45 2.86 -0.95
C ARG A 102 3.27 1.73 -0.38
N VAL A 103 3.34 1.68 0.93
CA VAL A 103 4.10 0.64 1.61
C VAL A 103 3.37 0.25 2.89
N PRO A 104 3.21 -1.06 3.15
CA PRO A 104 2.69 -1.49 4.44
C PRO A 104 3.68 -1.18 5.56
N VAL A 105 3.15 -0.79 6.71
CA VAL A 105 3.91 -0.49 7.90
C VAL A 105 3.70 -1.62 8.90
N VAL A 106 4.79 -2.11 9.48
CA VAL A 106 4.74 -3.23 10.42
C VAL A 106 5.13 -2.79 11.83
N ASP A 107 4.57 -3.48 12.82
CA ASP A 107 4.93 -3.28 14.22
C ASP A 107 6.19 -4.07 14.57
N ASP A 108 6.56 -4.08 15.85
CA ASP A 108 7.76 -4.75 16.34
C ASP A 108 7.70 -6.27 16.20
N LYS A 109 6.52 -6.83 15.97
CA LYS A 109 6.33 -8.25 15.73
C LYS A 109 6.15 -8.58 14.23
N GLY A 110 6.31 -7.59 13.36
CA GLY A 110 6.15 -7.77 11.93
C GLY A 110 4.71 -7.79 11.45
N ARG A 111 3.74 -7.47 12.31
CA ARG A 111 2.32 -7.47 11.95
C ARG A 111 1.95 -6.19 11.22
N CYS A 112 0.93 -6.27 10.38
CA CYS A 112 0.45 -5.14 9.59
C CYS A 112 -0.21 -4.11 10.52
N ALA A 113 0.50 -3.00 10.76
CA ALA A 113 0.02 -1.93 11.63
C ALA A 113 -0.65 -0.82 10.84
N GLY A 114 -0.26 -0.63 9.59
CA GLY A 114 -0.80 0.45 8.78
C GLY A 114 -0.33 0.37 7.35
N ILE A 115 -0.73 1.37 6.57
CA ILE A 115 -0.24 1.58 5.23
C ILE A 115 0.03 3.07 5.06
N ILE A 116 1.09 3.41 4.31
CA ILE A 116 1.47 4.80 4.13
C ILE A 116 1.64 5.09 2.64
N ALA A 117 1.11 6.23 2.21
CA ALA A 117 1.19 6.67 0.82
C ALA A 117 2.27 7.73 0.66
N GLN A 118 2.91 7.76 -0.51
CA GLN A 118 3.96 8.72 -0.83
C GLN A 118 3.50 10.17 -0.64
N ALA A 119 2.27 10.47 -1.06
CA ALA A 119 1.73 11.83 -0.94
C ALA A 119 1.65 12.27 0.53
N ASP A 120 1.27 11.37 1.43
CA ASP A 120 1.18 11.67 2.87
C ASP A 120 2.55 11.92 3.48
N VAL A 121 3.57 11.17 3.04
CA VAL A 121 4.95 11.36 3.49
C VAL A 121 5.46 12.73 3.04
N ALA A 122 5.26 13.06 1.78
CA ALA A 122 5.71 14.34 1.21
C ALA A 122 5.08 15.52 1.93
N LEU A 123 3.78 15.43 2.21
CA LEU A 123 3.06 16.47 2.94
C LEU A 123 3.60 16.65 4.36
N ALA A 124 3.89 15.55 5.04
CA ALA A 124 4.36 15.59 6.43
C ALA A 124 5.79 16.09 6.55
N LEU A 125 6.65 15.83 5.55
CA LEU A 125 8.04 16.25 5.59
C LEU A 125 8.22 17.75 5.40
N ARG A 126 7.30 18.42 4.69
CA ARG A 126 7.47 19.83 4.32
C ARG A 126 6.18 20.64 4.46
N PRO A 127 5.60 20.69 5.65
CA PRO A 127 4.26 21.27 5.81
C PRO A 127 4.17 22.76 5.49
N GLY A 128 5.27 23.52 5.59
CA GLY A 128 5.24 24.97 5.38
C GLY A 128 5.85 25.47 4.08
N GLU A 129 6.72 24.69 3.44
CA GLU A 129 7.53 25.16 2.32
C GLU A 129 6.93 24.87 0.97
N VAL A 130 6.06 23.91 0.86
CA VAL A 130 5.70 23.31 -0.41
C VAL A 130 4.20 23.16 -0.58
N GLY A 131 3.44 24.09 -0.04
CA GLY A 131 1.99 24.06 -0.21
C GLY A 131 1.58 23.90 -1.67
N ASN A 132 2.23 24.66 -2.57
CA ASN A 132 1.93 24.57 -4.00
C ASN A 132 2.42 23.27 -4.61
N LEU A 133 3.61 22.83 -4.23
CA LEU A 133 4.17 21.58 -4.73
C LEU A 133 3.33 20.36 -4.27
N VAL A 134 2.90 20.39 -3.02
CA VAL A 134 2.03 19.35 -2.47
C VAL A 134 0.71 19.29 -3.24
N ARG A 135 0.14 20.45 -3.57
CA ARG A 135 -1.10 20.50 -4.38
C ARG A 135 -0.89 19.89 -5.76
N GLU A 136 0.23 20.17 -6.39
CA GLU A 136 0.54 19.59 -7.70
C GLU A 136 0.69 18.09 -7.64
N VAL A 137 1.37 17.56 -6.63
CA VAL A 137 1.51 16.12 -6.41
C VAL A 137 0.14 15.47 -6.21
N SER A 138 -0.71 16.10 -5.37
CA SER A 138 -2.06 15.59 -5.13
C SER A 138 -2.90 15.57 -6.40
N ARG A 139 -2.79 16.60 -7.25
CA ARG A 139 -3.50 16.61 -8.54
C ARG A 139 -3.02 15.52 -9.46
N SER A 140 -1.71 15.28 -9.52
CA SER A 140 -1.16 14.19 -10.32
C SER A 140 -1.71 12.84 -9.89
N ASP A 141 -1.81 12.61 -8.58
CA ASP A 141 -2.38 11.36 -8.06
C ASP A 141 -3.86 11.24 -8.38
N GLN A 142 -4.58 12.35 -8.39
CA GLN A 142 -6.01 12.34 -8.70
C GLN A 142 -6.31 12.12 -10.19
N THR A 143 -5.37 12.42 -11.06
CA THR A 143 -5.55 12.24 -12.50
C THR A 143 -5.20 10.83 -12.97
N HIS A 144 -4.71 10.01 -12.10
CA HIS A 144 -4.37 8.63 -12.38
C HIS A 144 -5.37 7.68 -11.76
#